data_d0ce4b1cc75bc0439db0108b020cabf0
#
_entry.id   d0ce4b1cc75bc0439db0108b020cabf0
#
_cell.length_a   1.000
_cell.length_b   1.000
_cell.length_c   1.000
_cell.angle_alpha   90.00
_cell.angle_beta   90.00
_cell.angle_gamma   90.00
#
_symmetry.space_group_name_H-M   'P 1'
#
loop_
_entity.id
_entity.type
_entity.pdbx_description
1 polymer ?
#
loop_
_entity_poly.entity_id
_entity_poly.type
_entity_poly.pdbx_seq_one_letter_code
_entity_poly.pdbx_strand_id
1 'polypeptide(L)'
;MAGERGARGASLGLATGLTIFFKPPSRMKISVETINIIREEIIKRSPVLMGANRKPLVADSVGETLFLNHKKSPQIMSYVLPLLIAEGFCTVSNGKPFVIHRV
;
A
#
# COMPACT_ATOMS: atom_id res chain seq x y z
N MET A 1 -18.93 17.46 -6.63
CA MET A 1 -18.48 17.21 -7.02
C MET A 1 -17.90 16.27 -7.47
N ALA A 2 -17.61 16.44 -8.19
CA ALA A 2 -17.27 15.44 -8.93
C ALA A 2 -16.22 14.65 -8.47
N GLY A 3 -15.22 15.17 -8.07
CA GLY A 3 -14.07 14.40 -7.74
C GLY A 3 -14.37 13.19 -6.91
N GLU A 4 -15.46 13.22 -6.33
CA GLU A 4 -15.74 12.13 -5.50
C GLU A 4 -16.32 10.95 -6.20
N ARG A 5 -16.46 10.99 -7.51
CA ARG A 5 -17.04 9.89 -8.13
C ARG A 5 -16.18 8.82 -8.58
N GLY A 6 -15.37 9.10 -9.52
CA GLY A 6 -14.66 8.07 -10.24
C GLY A 6 -13.91 7.09 -9.37
N ALA A 7 -13.14 7.59 -8.47
CA ALA A 7 -12.33 6.73 -7.64
C ALA A 7 -13.02 6.35 -6.35
N ARG A 8 -14.29 6.63 -6.29
CA ARG A 8 -14.98 6.51 -5.05
C ARG A 8 -14.96 5.12 -4.45
N GLY A 9 -15.11 4.10 -5.27
CA GLY A 9 -15.10 2.76 -4.77
C GLY A 9 -13.81 2.42 -4.06
N ALA A 10 -12.68 2.74 -4.69
CA ALA A 10 -11.38 2.48 -4.10
C ALA A 10 -11.18 3.33 -2.85
N SER A 11 -11.58 4.61 -2.91
CA SER A 11 -11.44 5.47 -1.75
C SER A 11 -12.25 4.98 -0.57
N LEU A 12 -13.46 4.53 -0.81
CA LEU A 12 -14.30 4.01 0.25
C LEU A 12 -13.67 2.78 0.87
N GLY A 13 -13.14 1.88 0.05
CA GLY A 13 -12.48 0.71 0.57
C GLY A 13 -11.31 1.06 1.46
N LEU A 14 -10.51 2.04 1.04
CA LEU A 14 -9.35 2.46 1.83
C LEU A 14 -9.75 3.21 3.09
N ALA A 15 -10.86 3.92 3.04
CA ALA A 15 -11.33 4.68 4.21
C ALA A 15 -11.84 3.77 5.32
N THR A 16 -12.34 2.59 4.98
CA THR A 16 -12.91 1.66 5.94
C THR A 16 -12.06 0.42 6.17
N GLY A 17 -10.87 0.39 5.55
CA GLY A 17 -10.06 -0.80 5.55
C GLY A 17 -10.32 -1.63 4.31
N LEU A 18 -9.62 -2.73 4.20
CA LEU A 18 -9.63 -3.53 2.99
C LEU A 18 -9.64 -5.01 3.35
N THR A 19 -10.45 -5.77 2.64
CA THR A 19 -10.43 -7.23 2.78
C THR A 19 -10.08 -7.83 1.43
N ILE A 20 -9.01 -8.63 1.42
CA ILE A 20 -8.57 -9.32 0.22
C ILE A 20 -9.04 -10.75 0.31
N PHE A 21 -9.75 -11.21 -0.71
CA PHE A 21 -10.24 -12.58 -0.75
C PHE A 21 -9.36 -13.41 -1.66
N PHE A 22 -8.87 -14.50 -1.12
CA PHE A 22 -8.11 -15.47 -1.89
C PHE A 22 -9.03 -16.66 -2.18
N LYS A 23 -8.45 -17.77 -2.56
CA LYS A 23 -9.22 -18.99 -2.71
C LYS A 23 -9.90 -19.31 -1.39
N PRO A 24 -11.22 -19.47 -1.35
CA PRO A 24 -11.91 -19.70 -0.08
C PRO A 24 -11.33 -20.89 0.68
N PRO A 25 -11.30 -20.82 2.02
CA PRO A 25 -11.84 -19.74 2.85
C PRO A 25 -10.86 -18.64 3.19
N SER A 26 -9.75 -18.54 2.50
CA SER A 26 -8.67 -17.62 2.85
C SER A 26 -9.02 -16.17 2.55
N ARG A 27 -8.67 -15.28 3.48
CA ARG A 27 -8.83 -13.85 3.27
C ARG A 27 -7.84 -13.12 4.16
N MET A 28 -7.55 -11.87 3.79
CA MET A 28 -6.67 -11.00 4.56
C MET A 28 -7.39 -9.69 4.80
N LYS A 29 -7.39 -9.23 6.04
CA LYS A 29 -7.92 -7.91 6.37
C LYS A 29 -6.80 -6.95 6.59
N ILE A 30 -6.93 -5.77 6.00
CA ILE A 30 -5.95 -4.69 6.14
C ILE A 30 -6.69 -3.53 6.78
N SER A 31 -6.28 -3.17 8.00
CA SER A 31 -6.96 -2.12 8.75
C SER A 31 -6.68 -0.74 8.16
N VAL A 32 -7.56 0.21 8.47
CA VAL A 32 -7.35 1.58 8.03
C VAL A 32 -6.08 2.16 8.66
N GLU A 33 -5.73 1.75 9.86
CA GLU A 33 -4.48 2.18 10.49
C GLU A 33 -3.27 1.76 9.67
N THR A 34 -3.29 0.53 9.17
CA THR A 34 -2.19 0.05 8.34
C THR A 34 -2.08 0.85 7.05
N ILE A 35 -3.22 1.14 6.43
CA ILE A 35 -3.25 1.94 5.20
C ILE A 35 -2.69 3.34 5.48
N ASN A 36 -3.06 3.94 6.62
CA ASN A 36 -2.56 5.26 6.99
C ASN A 36 -1.06 5.25 7.25
N ILE A 37 -0.53 4.18 7.86
CA ILE A 37 0.90 4.03 8.05
C ILE A 37 1.61 4.07 6.69
N ILE A 38 1.07 3.33 5.72
CA ILE A 38 1.65 3.30 4.37
C ILE A 38 1.62 4.68 3.74
N ARG A 39 0.49 5.38 3.84
CA ARG A 39 0.38 6.73 3.30
C ARG A 39 1.40 7.67 3.92
N GLU A 40 1.56 7.61 5.23
CA GLU A 40 2.50 8.48 5.93
C GLU A 40 3.93 8.19 5.55
N GLU A 41 4.29 6.93 5.39
CA GLU A 41 5.63 6.57 4.97
C GLU A 41 5.92 7.10 3.57
N ILE A 42 4.95 7.01 2.69
CA ILE A 42 5.11 7.55 1.33
C ILE A 42 5.28 9.08 1.38
N ILE A 43 4.49 9.76 2.19
CA ILE A 43 4.58 11.21 2.32
C ILE A 43 5.94 11.64 2.85
N LYS A 44 6.42 10.97 3.88
CA LYS A 44 7.68 11.35 4.52
C LYS A 44 8.91 11.01 3.69
N ARG A 45 8.86 9.93 2.95
CA ARG A 45 10.07 9.34 2.40
C ARG A 45 10.12 9.29 0.89
N SER A 46 9.09 9.78 0.20
CA SER A 46 9.05 9.73 -1.26
C SER A 46 10.28 10.44 -1.87
N PRO A 47 10.94 9.86 -2.85
CA PRO A 47 10.72 8.51 -3.38
C PRO A 47 11.21 7.44 -2.43
N VAL A 48 10.47 6.34 -2.35
CA VAL A 48 10.80 5.28 -1.40
C VAL A 48 10.53 3.91 -2.04
N LEU A 49 11.33 2.93 -1.69
CA LEU A 49 11.17 1.58 -2.22
C LEU A 49 9.89 0.94 -1.70
N MET A 50 9.22 0.18 -2.56
CA MET A 50 7.99 -0.50 -2.19
C MET A 50 8.23 -1.64 -1.21
N GLY A 51 9.11 -2.56 -1.56
CA GLY A 51 9.53 -3.63 -0.67
C GLY A 51 8.45 -4.63 -0.32
N ALA A 52 7.74 -5.16 -1.31
CA ALA A 52 6.67 -6.12 -1.04
C ALA A 52 7.19 -7.51 -0.68
N ASN A 53 8.48 -7.74 -0.72
CA ASN A 53 9.07 -9.05 -0.41
C ASN A 53 9.38 -9.19 1.06
N ARG A 54 9.19 -10.40 1.55
CA ARG A 54 9.52 -10.71 2.93
C ARG A 54 10.85 -11.46 3.04
N LYS A 55 11.21 -12.20 2.01
CA LYS A 55 12.46 -12.98 1.96
C LYS A 55 13.13 -12.81 0.62
N PRO A 56 14.16 -11.99 0.55
CA PRO A 56 14.70 -11.15 1.61
C PRO A 56 13.87 -9.89 1.80
N LEU A 57 13.92 -9.36 3.01
CA LEU A 57 13.29 -8.09 3.30
C LEU A 57 14.08 -6.99 2.60
N VAL A 58 13.39 -6.07 1.96
CA VAL A 58 14.05 -5.00 1.19
C VAL A 58 14.37 -3.84 2.12
N ALA A 59 15.66 -3.52 2.23
CA ALA A 59 16.11 -2.44 3.10
C ALA A 59 15.59 -1.08 2.62
N ASP A 60 15.28 -0.20 3.55
CA ASP A 60 14.83 1.16 3.29
C ASP A 60 13.55 1.24 2.47
N SER A 61 12.69 0.24 2.62
CA SER A 61 11.42 0.20 1.91
C SER A 61 10.25 0.39 2.89
N VAL A 62 9.08 0.70 2.33
CA VAL A 62 7.87 0.76 3.13
C VAL A 62 7.56 -0.62 3.72
N GLY A 63 7.80 -1.66 2.93
CA GLY A 63 7.59 -3.03 3.40
C GLY A 63 8.45 -3.37 4.61
N GLU A 64 9.69 -2.91 4.63
CA GLU A 64 10.56 -3.12 5.77
C GLU A 64 10.00 -2.43 7.01
N THR A 65 9.53 -1.20 6.87
CA THR A 65 8.93 -0.47 7.98
C THR A 65 7.71 -1.20 8.52
N LEU A 66 6.86 -1.72 7.65
CA LEU A 66 5.69 -2.48 8.08
C LEU A 66 6.11 -3.71 8.89
N PHE A 67 7.11 -4.41 8.42
CA PHE A 67 7.54 -5.65 9.06
C PHE A 67 8.23 -5.39 10.39
N LEU A 68 9.22 -4.51 10.40
CA LEU A 68 10.05 -4.29 11.58
C LEU A 68 9.37 -3.45 12.65
N ASN A 69 8.64 -2.42 12.24
CA ASN A 69 8.08 -1.48 13.21
C ASN A 69 6.64 -1.79 13.60
N HIS A 70 5.91 -2.48 12.73
CA HIS A 70 4.48 -2.71 12.97
C HIS A 70 4.08 -4.17 12.93
N LYS A 71 5.03 -5.06 12.70
CA LYS A 71 4.80 -6.51 12.66
C LYS A 71 3.73 -6.89 11.63
N LYS A 72 3.76 -6.21 10.49
CA LYS A 72 2.85 -6.47 9.37
C LYS A 72 3.62 -7.06 8.21
N SER A 73 2.96 -7.89 7.42
CA SER A 73 3.59 -8.49 6.25
C SER A 73 3.89 -7.46 5.18
N PRO A 74 5.11 -7.41 4.63
CA PRO A 74 5.41 -6.50 3.52
C PRO A 74 4.55 -6.77 2.29
N GLN A 75 4.02 -7.98 2.14
CA GLN A 75 3.17 -8.34 1.01
C GLN A 75 1.89 -7.50 0.94
N ILE A 76 1.51 -6.87 2.04
CA ILE A 76 0.38 -5.95 2.08
C ILE A 76 0.54 -4.87 1.01
N MET A 77 1.78 -4.46 0.72
CA MET A 77 2.04 -3.44 -0.29
C MET A 77 1.51 -3.83 -1.68
N SER A 78 1.54 -5.12 -2.00
CA SER A 78 1.05 -5.59 -3.29
C SER A 78 -0.45 -5.37 -3.46
N TYR A 79 -1.19 -5.28 -2.38
CA TYR A 79 -2.64 -5.09 -2.43
C TYR A 79 -3.05 -3.65 -2.23
N VAL A 80 -2.34 -2.91 -1.39
CA VAL A 80 -2.69 -1.53 -1.07
C VAL A 80 -2.20 -0.56 -2.12
N LEU A 81 -0.98 -0.75 -2.62
CA LEU A 81 -0.38 0.20 -3.54
C LEU A 81 -1.18 0.43 -4.81
N PRO A 82 -1.71 -0.61 -5.48
CA PRO A 82 -2.53 -0.36 -6.68
C PRO A 82 -3.73 0.53 -6.40
N LEU A 83 -4.31 0.44 -5.22
CA LEU A 83 -5.47 1.25 -4.87
C LEU A 83 -5.06 2.70 -4.59
N LEU A 84 -3.90 2.91 -3.99
CA LEU A 84 -3.38 4.26 -3.78
C LEU A 84 -3.04 4.92 -5.10
N ILE A 85 -2.53 4.15 -6.06
CA ILE A 85 -2.25 4.66 -7.39
C ILE A 85 -3.57 5.05 -8.07
N ALA A 86 -4.60 4.22 -7.94
CA ALA A 86 -5.91 4.49 -8.52
C ALA A 86 -6.54 5.75 -7.94
N GLU A 87 -6.25 6.05 -6.67
CA GLU A 87 -6.72 7.29 -6.04
C GLU A 87 -5.95 8.52 -6.51
N GLY A 88 -4.84 8.34 -7.20
CA GLY A 88 -3.99 9.46 -7.55
C GLY A 88 -3.08 9.91 -6.43
N PHE A 89 -2.90 9.08 -5.40
CA PHE A 89 -2.07 9.42 -4.26
C PHE A 89 -0.58 9.32 -4.57
N CYS A 90 -0.21 8.35 -5.38
CA CYS A 90 1.19 8.09 -5.72
C CYS A 90 1.29 7.39 -7.06
N THR A 91 2.52 7.29 -7.55
CA THR A 91 2.85 6.49 -8.72
C THR A 91 3.98 5.56 -8.37
N VAL A 92 4.26 4.59 -9.23
CA VAL A 92 5.36 3.67 -9.02
C VAL A 92 6.14 3.54 -10.32
N SER A 93 7.47 3.41 -10.20
CA SER A 93 8.34 3.26 -11.35
C SER A 93 8.07 1.95 -12.08
N ASN A 94 8.41 1.92 -13.37
CA ASN A 94 8.36 0.68 -14.14
C ASN A 94 9.62 -0.12 -13.83
N GLY A 95 9.46 -1.43 -13.71
CA GLY A 95 10.61 -2.29 -13.48
C GLY A 95 11.00 -2.38 -12.02
N LYS A 96 11.95 -3.24 -11.74
CA LYS A 96 12.41 -3.50 -10.38
C LYS A 96 13.76 -2.86 -10.14
N PRO A 97 14.00 -2.37 -8.93
CA PRO A 97 13.08 -2.34 -7.80
C PRO A 97 11.99 -1.29 -8.00
N PHE A 98 10.82 -1.57 -7.46
CA PHE A 98 9.71 -0.63 -7.57
C PHE A 98 9.91 0.51 -6.59
N VAL A 99 9.87 1.74 -7.10
CA VAL A 99 10.04 2.96 -6.31
C VAL A 99 8.74 3.75 -6.34
N ILE A 100 8.28 4.14 -5.17
CA ILE A 100 7.04 4.87 -5.02
C ILE A 100 7.34 6.36 -5.00
N HIS A 101 6.60 7.11 -5.82
CA HIS A 101 6.70 8.57 -5.86
C HIS A 101 5.34 9.15 -5.49
N ARG A 102 5.31 10.02 -4.52
CA ARG A 102 4.09 10.71 -4.19
C ARG A 102 3.75 11.72 -5.29
N VAL A 103 2.48 11.77 -5.64
CA VAL A 103 1.99 12.74 -6.62
C VAL A 103 1.89 14.13 -6.00
#